data_8619a0287e85babfc7cde48d248ae25d
#
_entry.id   8619a0287e85babfc7cde48d248ae25d
#
_cell.length_a   1.000
_cell.length_b   1.000
_cell.length_c   1.000
_cell.angle_alpha   90.00
_cell.angle_beta   90.00
_cell.angle_gamma   90.00
#
_symmetry.space_group_name_H-M   'P 1'
#
loop_
_entity.id
_entity.type
_entity.pdbx_description
1 polymer ?
#
loop_
_entity_poly.entity_id
_entity_poly.type
_entity_poly.pdbx_seq_one_letter_code
_entity_poly.pdbx_strand_id
1 'polypeptide(L)'
;DSSTPLWSYTTGHNVWSVAISVDGKYIVAGSDDNKVYFFDKDSSTPLWSYSTGDEVHSVSISADGEYIVAGSSDDKVYLFDKDSSTPLWSYETGGDVYSLSFSADGEYIVAGSYDFKVYLFDKDSSTPLWSYETGYHVNSVAISADGEYIVAGSYDDKVYLFNKDSSTPLWS
;
A
#
# COMPACT_ATOMS: atom_id res chain seq x y z
N ASP A 1 -28.06 2.47 -17.79
CA ASP A 1 -26.62 2.68 -17.57
C ASP A 1 -26.35 4.18 -17.55
N SER A 2 -26.03 4.74 -16.39
CA SER A 2 -25.66 6.15 -16.22
C SER A 2 -24.15 6.30 -16.36
N SER A 3 -23.69 7.30 -17.12
CA SER A 3 -22.29 7.70 -17.20
C SER A 3 -21.87 8.67 -16.08
N THR A 4 -22.80 9.04 -15.18
CA THR A 4 -22.51 9.91 -14.05
C THR A 4 -21.99 9.09 -12.88
N PRO A 5 -20.93 9.56 -12.17
CA PRO A 5 -20.47 8.92 -10.96
C PRO A 5 -21.56 8.91 -9.89
N LEU A 6 -21.56 7.88 -9.04
CA LEU A 6 -22.49 7.82 -7.90
C LEU A 6 -22.30 9.00 -6.96
N TRP A 7 -21.03 9.35 -6.72
CA TRP A 7 -20.61 10.53 -5.96
C TRP A 7 -19.18 10.93 -6.34
N SER A 8 -18.74 12.06 -5.86
CA SER A 8 -17.34 12.50 -5.94
C SER A 8 -16.96 13.21 -4.65
N TYR A 9 -15.67 13.17 -4.33
CA TYR A 9 -15.05 13.91 -3.23
C TYR A 9 -13.85 14.68 -3.77
N THR A 10 -13.65 15.90 -3.28
CA THR A 10 -12.52 16.73 -3.68
C THR A 10 -11.47 16.73 -2.57
N THR A 11 -10.31 16.16 -2.86
CA THR A 11 -9.10 16.24 -2.02
C THR A 11 -8.42 17.60 -2.18
N GLY A 12 -7.42 17.88 -1.36
CA GLY A 12 -6.67 19.13 -1.46
C GLY A 12 -5.73 19.20 -2.66
N HIS A 13 -5.36 18.06 -3.26
CA HIS A 13 -4.45 17.94 -4.40
C HIS A 13 -4.72 16.65 -5.20
N ASN A 14 -3.79 16.25 -6.10
CA ASN A 14 -3.95 15.05 -6.94
C ASN A 14 -4.17 13.78 -6.10
N VAL A 15 -4.97 12.87 -6.63
CA VAL A 15 -5.12 11.51 -6.08
C VAL A 15 -4.24 10.58 -6.88
N TRP A 16 -3.25 9.95 -6.24
CA TRP A 16 -2.29 9.04 -6.87
C TRP A 16 -2.74 7.59 -6.89
N SER A 17 -3.43 7.17 -5.85
CA SER A 17 -3.78 5.77 -5.68
C SER A 17 -5.14 5.62 -5.06
N VAL A 18 -5.88 4.62 -5.53
CA VAL A 18 -7.16 4.22 -4.97
C VAL A 18 -7.23 2.70 -4.89
N ALA A 19 -7.90 2.18 -3.87
CA ALA A 19 -8.22 0.76 -3.76
C ALA A 19 -9.64 0.58 -3.23
N ILE A 20 -10.21 -0.61 -3.48
CA ILE A 20 -11.56 -0.97 -3.05
C ILE A 20 -11.54 -2.39 -2.47
N SER A 21 -12.28 -2.63 -1.38
CA SER A 21 -12.44 -3.97 -0.79
C SER A 21 -13.16 -4.92 -1.75
N VAL A 22 -12.94 -6.22 -1.61
CA VAL A 22 -13.50 -7.23 -2.52
C VAL A 22 -15.03 -7.21 -2.56
N ASP A 23 -15.67 -6.90 -1.44
CA ASP A 23 -17.14 -6.74 -1.36
C ASP A 23 -17.64 -5.41 -1.95
N GLY A 24 -16.71 -4.52 -2.36
CA GLY A 24 -17.02 -3.20 -2.91
C GLY A 24 -17.54 -2.20 -1.90
N LYS A 25 -17.45 -2.47 -0.59
CA LYS A 25 -18.03 -1.64 0.46
C LYS A 25 -17.15 -0.46 0.85
N TYR A 26 -15.84 -0.69 0.92
CA TYR A 26 -14.87 0.30 1.40
C TYR A 26 -13.92 0.73 0.30
N ILE A 27 -13.60 2.02 0.31
CA ILE A 27 -12.70 2.65 -0.67
C ILE A 27 -11.64 3.42 0.10
N VAL A 28 -10.39 3.30 -0.33
CA VAL A 28 -9.28 4.09 0.18
C VAL A 28 -8.66 4.91 -0.94
N ALA A 29 -8.21 6.12 -0.62
CA ALA A 29 -7.51 7.01 -1.55
C ALA A 29 -6.29 7.63 -0.89
N GLY A 30 -5.18 7.71 -1.63
CA GLY A 30 -3.96 8.42 -1.28
C GLY A 30 -3.76 9.64 -2.17
N SER A 31 -3.38 10.77 -1.57
CA SER A 31 -3.30 12.06 -2.25
C SER A 31 -2.01 12.82 -1.96
N ASP A 32 -1.63 13.70 -2.91
CA ASP A 32 -0.58 14.72 -2.78
C ASP A 32 -0.83 15.74 -1.67
N ASP A 33 -2.05 15.81 -1.14
CA ASP A 33 -2.34 16.68 0.01
C ASP A 33 -1.89 16.07 1.34
N ASN A 34 -1.03 15.06 1.26
CA ASN A 34 -0.43 14.33 2.38
C ASN A 34 -1.47 13.55 3.20
N LYS A 35 -2.54 13.06 2.55
CA LYS A 35 -3.60 12.36 3.29
C LYS A 35 -3.97 11.03 2.68
N VAL A 36 -4.30 10.12 3.61
CA VAL A 36 -5.08 8.92 3.34
C VAL A 36 -6.53 9.21 3.67
N TYR A 37 -7.45 8.85 2.78
CA TYR A 37 -8.90 8.99 2.95
C TYR A 37 -9.55 7.62 2.88
N PHE A 38 -10.47 7.35 3.78
CA PHE A 38 -11.22 6.11 3.83
C PHE A 38 -12.71 6.37 3.78
N PHE A 39 -13.43 5.68 2.88
CA PHE A 39 -14.84 5.92 2.60
C PHE A 39 -15.65 4.64 2.67
N ASP A 40 -16.95 4.79 2.99
CA ASP A 40 -17.99 3.82 2.63
C ASP A 40 -18.50 4.14 1.22
N LYS A 41 -18.78 3.11 0.39
CA LYS A 41 -19.25 3.29 -1.00
C LYS A 41 -20.53 4.12 -1.13
N ASP A 42 -21.33 4.16 -0.08
CA ASP A 42 -22.62 4.85 -0.08
C ASP A 42 -22.53 6.32 0.38
N SER A 43 -21.30 6.82 0.67
CA SER A 43 -21.07 8.17 1.17
C SER A 43 -19.88 8.85 0.51
N SER A 44 -20.05 10.10 0.06
CA SER A 44 -18.93 10.94 -0.37
C SER A 44 -18.17 11.60 0.80
N THR A 45 -18.64 11.45 2.04
CA THR A 45 -17.92 11.94 3.22
C THR A 45 -17.00 10.84 3.73
N PRO A 46 -15.68 11.10 3.88
CA PRO A 46 -14.78 10.10 4.44
C PRO A 46 -15.25 9.64 5.82
N LEU A 47 -15.17 8.34 6.10
CA LEU A 47 -15.32 7.79 7.43
C LEU A 47 -14.23 8.34 8.34
N TRP A 48 -13.01 8.42 7.82
CA TRP A 48 -11.88 9.09 8.44
C TRP A 48 -10.84 9.54 7.40
N SER A 49 -9.92 10.38 7.82
CA SER A 49 -8.69 10.70 7.09
C SER A 49 -7.52 10.79 8.06
N TYR A 50 -6.31 10.51 7.56
CA TYR A 50 -5.05 10.62 8.30
C TYR A 50 -4.06 11.46 7.51
N SER A 51 -3.35 12.36 8.19
CA SER A 51 -2.26 13.15 7.57
C SER A 51 -0.92 12.48 7.83
N THR A 52 -0.25 12.09 6.75
CA THR A 52 1.15 11.66 6.71
C THR A 52 2.09 12.87 6.77
N GLY A 53 3.39 12.63 6.78
CA GLY A 53 4.38 13.71 6.73
C GLY A 53 4.57 14.31 5.33
N ASP A 54 4.21 13.58 4.26
CA ASP A 54 4.34 13.98 2.86
C ASP A 54 3.33 13.24 1.97
N GLU A 55 3.41 13.39 0.65
CA GLU A 55 2.52 12.82 -0.37
C GLU A 55 2.28 11.32 -0.19
N VAL A 56 1.03 10.86 -0.42
CA VAL A 56 0.67 9.43 -0.36
C VAL A 56 0.58 8.86 -1.77
N HIS A 57 1.57 8.06 -2.15
CA HIS A 57 1.70 7.51 -3.51
C HIS A 57 0.95 6.21 -3.73
N SER A 58 0.83 5.40 -2.71
CA SER A 58 0.22 4.07 -2.85
C SER A 58 -0.67 3.74 -1.65
N VAL A 59 -1.82 3.17 -1.93
CA VAL A 59 -2.71 2.61 -0.92
C VAL A 59 -3.19 1.23 -1.37
N SER A 60 -3.43 0.36 -0.39
CA SER A 60 -4.05 -0.94 -0.61
C SER A 60 -4.98 -1.24 0.56
N ILE A 61 -5.95 -2.12 0.32
CA ILE A 61 -6.92 -2.57 1.32
C ILE A 61 -6.97 -4.09 1.30
N SER A 62 -7.05 -4.72 2.47
CA SER A 62 -7.23 -6.16 2.58
C SER A 62 -8.56 -6.62 1.94
N ALA A 63 -8.63 -7.87 1.52
CA ALA A 63 -9.81 -8.38 0.80
C ALA A 63 -11.11 -8.28 1.63
N ASP A 64 -11.02 -8.48 2.94
CA ASP A 64 -12.13 -8.34 3.89
C ASP A 64 -12.46 -6.88 4.24
N GLY A 65 -11.61 -5.91 3.81
CA GLY A 65 -11.77 -4.51 4.07
C GLY A 65 -11.44 -4.07 5.51
N GLU A 66 -10.83 -4.95 6.32
CA GLU A 66 -10.53 -4.65 7.73
C GLU A 66 -9.25 -3.82 7.91
N TYR A 67 -8.27 -3.95 6.96
CA TYR A 67 -6.96 -3.30 7.06
C TYR A 67 -6.66 -2.45 5.84
N ILE A 68 -6.07 -1.29 6.08
CA ILE A 68 -5.62 -0.35 5.05
C ILE A 68 -4.12 -0.11 5.21
N VAL A 69 -3.38 -0.17 4.11
CA VAL A 69 -1.96 0.18 4.10
C VAL A 69 -1.73 1.37 3.18
N ALA A 70 -0.84 2.27 3.60
CA ALA A 70 -0.45 3.45 2.84
C ALA A 70 1.07 3.62 2.81
N GLY A 71 1.59 4.03 1.66
CA GLY A 71 2.99 4.38 1.45
C GLY A 71 3.11 5.85 1.05
N SER A 72 4.05 6.54 1.68
CA SER A 72 4.23 7.99 1.57
C SER A 72 5.67 8.37 1.23
N SER A 73 5.84 9.58 0.67
CA SER A 73 7.13 10.24 0.50
C SER A 73 7.75 10.74 1.80
N ASP A 74 7.08 10.54 2.96
CA ASP A 74 7.71 10.71 4.26
C ASP A 74 8.54 9.50 4.70
N ASP A 75 8.87 8.63 3.73
CA ASP A 75 9.66 7.41 3.89
C ASP A 75 8.97 6.32 4.74
N LYS A 76 7.63 6.36 4.89
CA LYS A 76 6.93 5.41 5.77
C LYS A 76 5.87 4.57 5.08
N VAL A 77 5.79 3.34 5.60
CA VAL A 77 4.64 2.46 5.46
C VAL A 77 3.76 2.61 6.70
N TYR A 78 2.45 2.76 6.50
CA TYR A 78 1.45 2.87 7.57
C TYR A 78 0.43 1.76 7.44
N LEU A 79 0.08 1.10 8.53
CA LEU A 79 -1.05 0.18 8.60
C LEU A 79 -2.13 0.74 9.52
N PHE A 80 -3.38 0.68 9.05
CA PHE A 80 -4.57 1.12 9.79
C PHE A 80 -5.58 -0.03 9.92
N ASP A 81 -6.34 0.00 10.99
CA ASP A 81 -7.62 -0.68 11.10
C ASP A 81 -8.72 0.21 10.48
N LYS A 82 -9.73 -0.39 9.83
CA LYS A 82 -10.83 0.36 9.18
C LYS A 82 -11.60 1.28 10.12
N ASP A 83 -11.64 0.93 11.41
CA ASP A 83 -12.41 1.65 12.42
C ASP A 83 -11.62 2.79 13.10
N SER A 84 -10.35 3.00 12.69
CA SER A 84 -9.46 3.99 13.32
C SER A 84 -8.60 4.75 12.30
N SER A 85 -8.53 6.07 12.45
CA SER A 85 -7.56 6.90 11.72
C SER A 85 -6.16 6.88 12.36
N THR A 86 -5.98 6.25 13.52
CA THR A 86 -4.65 6.11 14.13
C THR A 86 -4.01 4.84 13.59
N PRO A 87 -2.78 4.92 13.02
CA PRO A 87 -2.10 3.73 12.55
C PRO A 87 -1.92 2.69 13.65
N LEU A 88 -2.14 1.41 13.35
CA LEU A 88 -1.76 0.29 14.19
C LEU A 88 -0.26 0.27 14.39
N TRP A 89 0.46 0.52 13.29
CA TRP A 89 1.91 0.70 13.28
C TRP A 89 2.35 1.53 12.05
N SER A 90 3.58 2.00 12.11
CA SER A 90 4.31 2.53 10.97
C SER A 90 5.74 2.02 10.97
N TYR A 91 6.34 1.94 9.78
CA TYR A 91 7.74 1.57 9.57
C TYR A 91 8.42 2.60 8.69
N GLU A 92 9.58 3.08 9.10
CA GLU A 92 10.40 4.01 8.33
C GLU A 92 11.36 3.24 7.44
N THR A 93 11.21 3.39 6.13
CA THR A 93 12.15 2.92 5.09
C THR A 93 13.30 3.93 4.95
N GLY A 94 14.17 3.75 3.99
CA GLY A 94 15.24 4.73 3.72
C GLY A 94 14.92 5.70 2.57
N GLY A 95 13.69 5.71 2.06
CA GLY A 95 13.23 6.56 0.95
C GLY A 95 11.75 6.36 0.66
N ASP A 96 11.20 7.19 -0.22
CA ASP A 96 9.78 7.22 -0.58
C ASP A 96 9.21 5.81 -0.83
N VAL A 97 7.99 5.56 -0.35
CA VAL A 97 7.27 4.30 -0.57
C VAL A 97 6.28 4.46 -1.72
N TYR A 98 6.62 3.90 -2.89
CA TYR A 98 5.88 4.13 -4.14
C TYR A 98 4.85 3.07 -4.47
N SER A 99 4.99 1.87 -3.95
CA SER A 99 4.09 0.77 -4.28
C SER A 99 3.88 -0.15 -3.10
N LEU A 100 2.63 -0.54 -2.90
CA LEU A 100 2.19 -1.43 -1.84
C LEU A 100 1.20 -2.45 -2.37
N SER A 101 1.17 -3.63 -1.77
CA SER A 101 0.15 -4.64 -2.04
C SER A 101 -0.10 -5.50 -0.80
N PHE A 102 -1.37 -5.85 -0.56
CA PHE A 102 -1.78 -6.89 0.39
C PHE A 102 -1.88 -8.25 -0.31
N SER A 103 -1.56 -9.32 0.39
CA SER A 103 -2.05 -10.66 0.05
C SER A 103 -3.57 -10.74 0.23
N ALA A 104 -4.24 -11.66 -0.49
CA ALA A 104 -5.70 -11.71 -0.43
C ALA A 104 -6.24 -12.17 0.94
N ASP A 105 -5.45 -12.93 1.71
CA ASP A 105 -5.78 -13.29 3.10
C ASP A 105 -5.58 -12.14 4.09
N GLY A 106 -4.96 -11.01 3.63
CA GLY A 106 -4.69 -9.86 4.47
C GLY A 106 -3.56 -10.04 5.49
N GLU A 107 -2.78 -11.14 5.41
CA GLU A 107 -1.73 -11.46 6.38
C GLU A 107 -0.39 -10.79 6.03
N TYR A 108 -0.10 -10.57 4.73
CA TYR A 108 1.18 -10.05 4.26
C TYR A 108 1.04 -8.75 3.49
N ILE A 109 2.01 -7.87 3.70
CA ILE A 109 2.15 -6.58 3.01
C ILE A 109 3.50 -6.54 2.34
N VAL A 110 3.53 -6.27 1.03
CA VAL A 110 4.77 -5.97 0.32
C VAL A 110 4.87 -4.49 0.02
N ALA A 111 6.07 -3.93 0.19
CA ALA A 111 6.36 -2.53 -0.11
C ALA A 111 7.60 -2.40 -0.99
N GLY A 112 7.54 -1.50 -1.97
CA GLY A 112 8.66 -1.07 -2.80
C GLY A 112 9.02 0.37 -2.51
N SER A 113 10.31 0.64 -2.27
CA SER A 113 10.81 1.94 -1.87
C SER A 113 11.91 2.47 -2.80
N TYR A 114 12.08 3.78 -2.78
CA TYR A 114 13.15 4.49 -3.46
C TYR A 114 14.52 4.32 -2.78
N ASP A 115 14.56 3.70 -1.58
CA ASP A 115 15.81 3.24 -0.95
C ASP A 115 16.40 1.98 -1.60
N PHE A 116 15.86 1.56 -2.76
CA PHE A 116 16.25 0.40 -3.56
C PHE A 116 15.80 -0.93 -2.96
N LYS A 117 14.91 -0.94 -1.98
CA LYS A 117 14.52 -2.19 -1.31
C LYS A 117 13.06 -2.56 -1.55
N VAL A 118 12.90 -3.90 -1.57
CA VAL A 118 11.63 -4.57 -1.40
C VAL A 118 11.53 -5.01 0.06
N TYR A 119 10.39 -4.79 0.69
CA TYR A 119 10.09 -5.18 2.06
C TYR A 119 8.89 -6.09 2.10
N LEU A 120 8.95 -7.15 2.90
CA LEU A 120 7.79 -7.97 3.24
C LEU A 120 7.51 -7.85 4.74
N PHE A 121 6.26 -7.56 5.08
CA PHE A 121 5.78 -7.46 6.45
C PHE A 121 4.69 -8.51 6.71
N ASP A 122 4.64 -8.99 7.94
CA ASP A 122 3.45 -9.55 8.55
C ASP A 122 2.59 -8.39 9.07
N LYS A 123 1.26 -8.44 8.89
CA LYS A 123 0.36 -7.35 9.32
C LYS A 123 0.43 -7.05 10.82
N ASP A 124 0.77 -8.05 11.63
CA ASP A 124 0.83 -7.93 13.08
C ASP A 124 2.16 -7.38 13.59
N SER A 125 3.10 -7.04 12.69
CA SER A 125 4.44 -6.54 13.04
C SER A 125 4.88 -5.37 12.19
N SER A 126 5.37 -4.30 12.83
CA SER A 126 6.04 -3.21 12.13
C SER A 126 7.47 -3.56 11.67
N THR A 127 8.02 -4.69 12.11
CA THR A 127 9.35 -5.14 11.68
C THR A 127 9.20 -6.02 10.45
N PRO A 128 9.87 -5.71 9.33
CA PRO A 128 9.81 -6.54 8.14
C PRO A 128 10.25 -7.99 8.45
N LEU A 129 9.57 -8.96 7.87
CA LEU A 129 10.02 -10.36 7.85
C LEU A 129 11.36 -10.46 7.16
N TRP A 130 11.51 -9.72 6.06
CA TRP A 130 12.77 -9.54 5.34
C TRP A 130 12.73 -8.28 4.47
N SER A 131 13.91 -7.86 4.01
CA SER A 131 14.08 -6.91 2.93
C SER A 131 15.15 -7.39 1.96
N TYR A 132 15.07 -6.94 0.70
CA TYR A 132 16.05 -7.22 -0.35
C TYR A 132 16.40 -5.93 -1.08
N GLU A 133 17.69 -5.68 -1.28
CA GLU A 133 18.21 -4.54 -2.02
C GLU A 133 18.37 -4.87 -3.51
N THR A 134 17.64 -4.15 -4.35
CA THR A 134 17.75 -4.18 -5.82
C THR A 134 18.87 -3.27 -6.29
N GLY A 135 19.12 -3.21 -7.61
CA GLY A 135 20.13 -2.29 -8.15
C GLY A 135 19.74 -0.82 -8.21
N TYR A 136 18.43 -0.50 -8.08
CA TYR A 136 17.89 0.86 -8.12
C TYR A 136 16.49 0.92 -7.48
N HIS A 137 15.79 2.09 -7.56
CA HIS A 137 14.45 2.30 -6.98
C HIS A 137 13.46 1.19 -7.36
N VAL A 138 12.66 0.75 -6.40
CA VAL A 138 11.57 -0.19 -6.60
C VAL A 138 10.27 0.60 -6.80
N ASN A 139 9.71 0.55 -8.02
CA ASN A 139 8.55 1.35 -8.39
C ASN A 139 7.23 0.56 -8.47
N SER A 140 7.30 -0.76 -8.42
CA SER A 140 6.10 -1.60 -8.49
C SER A 140 6.31 -2.91 -7.75
N VAL A 141 5.33 -3.30 -6.94
CA VAL A 141 5.31 -4.59 -6.26
C VAL A 141 3.92 -5.22 -6.36
N ALA A 142 3.88 -6.55 -6.32
CA ALA A 142 2.64 -7.30 -6.15
C ALA A 142 2.93 -8.57 -5.36
N ILE A 143 1.91 -9.09 -4.70
CA ILE A 143 1.94 -10.35 -3.97
C ILE A 143 0.81 -11.25 -4.47
N SER A 144 1.07 -12.54 -4.56
CA SER A 144 0.05 -13.51 -4.95
C SER A 144 -1.07 -13.61 -3.90
N ALA A 145 -2.24 -14.07 -4.32
CA ALA A 145 -3.42 -14.15 -3.46
C ALA A 145 -3.19 -14.99 -2.19
N ASP A 146 -2.40 -16.07 -2.32
CA ASP A 146 -2.01 -16.96 -1.23
C ASP A 146 -0.81 -16.45 -0.39
N GLY A 147 -0.27 -15.26 -0.73
CA GLY A 147 0.88 -14.67 -0.05
C GLY A 147 2.22 -15.35 -0.33
N GLU A 148 2.26 -16.42 -1.17
CA GLU A 148 3.46 -17.25 -1.34
C GLU A 148 4.52 -16.62 -2.23
N TYR A 149 4.12 -15.79 -3.21
CA TYR A 149 5.03 -15.20 -4.20
C TYR A 149 4.93 -13.70 -4.24
N ILE A 150 6.08 -13.05 -4.26
CA ILE A 150 6.22 -11.60 -4.36
C ILE A 150 6.97 -11.28 -5.66
N VAL A 151 6.47 -10.31 -6.41
CA VAL A 151 7.14 -9.77 -7.59
C VAL A 151 7.43 -8.29 -7.38
N ALA A 152 8.62 -7.86 -7.80
CA ALA A 152 9.03 -6.46 -7.76
C ALA A 152 9.66 -6.03 -9.09
N GLY A 153 9.31 -4.84 -9.55
CA GLY A 153 9.92 -4.15 -10.67
C GLY A 153 10.79 -3.00 -10.18
N SER A 154 12.01 -2.93 -10.68
CA SER A 154 12.99 -1.91 -10.31
C SER A 154 13.46 -1.11 -11.53
N TYR A 155 13.90 0.13 -11.30
CA TYR A 155 14.54 0.96 -12.32
C TYR A 155 15.99 0.51 -12.67
N ASP A 156 16.43 -0.64 -12.15
CA ASP A 156 17.62 -1.35 -12.61
C ASP A 156 17.35 -2.25 -13.83
N ASP A 157 16.20 -2.08 -14.48
CA ASP A 157 15.72 -2.80 -15.65
C ASP A 157 15.38 -4.28 -15.38
N LYS A 158 15.13 -4.65 -14.11
CA LYS A 158 14.84 -6.04 -13.73
C LYS A 158 13.47 -6.21 -13.09
N VAL A 159 12.98 -7.44 -13.24
CA VAL A 159 11.87 -7.99 -12.47
C VAL A 159 12.43 -9.06 -11.53
N TYR A 160 12.07 -9.01 -10.27
CA TYR A 160 12.47 -9.94 -9.24
C TYR A 160 11.28 -10.77 -8.78
N LEU A 161 11.46 -12.08 -8.67
CA LEU A 161 10.47 -12.98 -8.06
C LEU A 161 11.05 -13.57 -6.77
N PHE A 162 10.27 -13.48 -5.69
CA PHE A 162 10.62 -14.04 -4.39
C PHE A 162 9.56 -15.05 -3.94
N ASN A 163 9.97 -16.00 -3.12
CA ASN A 163 9.07 -16.72 -2.23
C ASN A 163 9.04 -15.99 -0.88
N LYS A 164 7.87 -15.97 -0.19
CA LYS A 164 7.69 -15.24 1.08
C LYS A 164 8.68 -15.63 2.18
N ASP A 165 9.17 -16.86 2.14
CA ASP A 165 10.06 -17.41 3.18
C ASP A 165 11.55 -17.06 2.95
N SER A 166 11.87 -16.32 1.89
CA SER A 166 13.26 -16.00 1.53
C SER A 166 13.40 -14.62 0.89
N SER A 167 14.35 -13.83 1.38
CA SER A 167 14.78 -12.60 0.72
C SER A 167 15.66 -12.83 -0.52
N THR A 168 16.06 -14.07 -0.82
CA THR A 168 16.83 -14.36 -2.04
C THR A 168 15.86 -14.56 -3.20
N PRO A 169 15.99 -13.78 -4.30
CA PRO A 169 15.13 -13.96 -5.45
C PRO A 169 15.24 -15.38 -6.01
N LEU A 170 14.12 -15.94 -6.45
CA LEU A 170 14.10 -17.20 -7.22
C LEU A 170 14.74 -16.99 -8.59
N TRP A 171 14.57 -15.77 -9.14
CA TRP A 171 15.22 -15.29 -10.37
C TRP A 171 15.12 -13.74 -10.48
N SER A 172 15.95 -13.14 -11.35
CA SER A 172 15.96 -11.70 -11.68
C SER A 172 16.56 -11.46 -13.06
#